data_bd2a48c4f7fef20cd0d2030ffac00efa
#
_entry.id   bd2a48c4f7fef20cd0d2030ffac00efa
#
_cell.length_a   1.000
_cell.length_b   1.000
_cell.length_c   1.000
_cell.angle_alpha   90.00
_cell.angle_beta   90.00
_cell.angle_gamma   90.00
#
_symmetry.space_group_name_H-M   'P 1'
#
loop_
_entity.id
_entity.type
_entity.pdbx_description
1 polymer ?
#
loop_
_entity_poly.entity_id
_entity_poly.type
_entity_poly.pdbx_seq_one_letter_code
_entity_poly.pdbx_strand_id
1 'polypeptide(L)'
;MNTTSCASSKVLHGGLRYLENRELRLVRESLRELDAWIKRAPHLARPLRLVIPIYQQSRRPGWMIALGLFLYDHLAGKSQLPKARRLSAEELVRCDPHLKSEGLQGGYEFSGGQTDDQSLDLRVAEQAKQTGVSIA
;
A
#
# COMPACT_ATOMS: atom_id res chain seq x y z
N MET A 1 -5.79 -21.07 14.20
CA MET A 1 -5.60 -19.70 13.63
C MET A 1 -4.36 -19.53 12.75
N ASN A 2 -3.84 -20.58 12.13
CA ASN A 2 -2.49 -20.50 11.53
C ASN A 2 -2.43 -20.47 10.00
N THR A 3 -3.54 -20.35 9.27
CA THR A 3 -3.48 -20.56 7.82
C THR A 3 -3.57 -19.31 6.98
N THR A 4 -4.46 -18.36 7.28
CA THR A 4 -4.68 -17.20 6.40
C THR A 4 -3.73 -16.03 6.70
N SER A 5 -3.56 -15.65 7.97
CA SER A 5 -2.67 -14.53 8.34
C SER A 5 -1.19 -14.83 8.08
N CYS A 6 -0.78 -16.10 8.19
CA CYS A 6 0.60 -16.50 7.88
C CYS A 6 0.90 -16.49 6.37
N ALA A 7 -0.11 -16.68 5.50
CA ALA A 7 0.00 -16.74 4.06
C ALA A 7 -0.39 -15.42 3.35
N SER A 8 -0.59 -14.34 4.11
CA SER A 8 -0.94 -13.04 3.55
C SER A 8 0.27 -12.36 2.89
N SER A 9 0.01 -11.42 1.99
CA SER A 9 1.06 -10.58 1.40
C SER A 9 1.68 -9.58 2.40
N LYS A 10 1.12 -9.49 3.61
CA LYS A 10 1.53 -8.55 4.67
C LYS A 10 1.51 -7.08 4.24
N VAL A 11 0.74 -6.77 3.21
CA VAL A 11 0.61 -5.43 2.66
C VAL A 11 -0.75 -4.85 3.04
N LEU A 12 -0.73 -3.74 3.78
CA LEU A 12 -1.90 -2.90 3.99
C LEU A 12 -2.09 -2.00 2.77
N HIS A 13 -3.08 -2.33 1.96
CA HIS A 13 -3.37 -1.58 0.75
C HIS A 13 -4.20 -0.34 1.06
N GLY A 14 -3.74 0.84 0.63
CA GLY A 14 -4.56 2.05 0.61
C GLY A 14 -5.66 2.04 -0.46
N GLY A 15 -5.88 0.89 -1.11
CA GLY A 15 -7.00 0.71 -2.02
C GLY A 15 -6.85 1.36 -3.39
N LEU A 16 -5.64 1.57 -3.91
CA LEU A 16 -5.39 2.15 -5.24
C LEU A 16 -6.25 1.49 -6.34
N ARG A 17 -6.48 0.18 -6.21
CA ARG A 17 -7.30 -0.60 -7.15
C ARG A 17 -8.78 -0.18 -7.17
N TYR A 18 -9.30 0.34 -6.05
CA TYR A 18 -10.68 0.81 -5.97
C TYR A 18 -10.93 2.13 -6.69
N LEU A 19 -9.86 2.88 -7.04
CA LEU A 19 -9.99 4.07 -7.89
C LEU A 19 -10.56 3.73 -9.28
N GLU A 20 -10.27 2.56 -9.80
CA GLU A 20 -10.79 2.08 -11.08
C GLU A 20 -12.31 1.91 -11.06
N ASN A 21 -12.84 1.50 -9.92
CA ASN A 21 -14.28 1.34 -9.69
C ASN A 21 -14.94 2.64 -9.21
N ARG A 22 -14.21 3.76 -9.18
CA ARG A 22 -14.66 5.06 -8.66
C ARG A 22 -15.10 5.04 -7.19
N GLU A 23 -14.63 4.08 -6.43
CA GLU A 23 -14.94 3.92 -5.00
C GLU A 23 -14.05 4.85 -4.12
N LEU A 24 -14.12 6.15 -4.38
CA LEU A 24 -13.25 7.16 -3.74
C LEU A 24 -13.39 7.19 -2.22
N ARG A 25 -14.60 6.93 -1.73
CA ARG A 25 -14.86 6.86 -0.29
C ARG A 25 -14.06 5.73 0.35
N LEU A 26 -14.08 4.56 -0.25
CA LEU A 26 -13.38 3.37 0.24
C LEU A 26 -11.86 3.59 0.25
N VAL A 27 -11.32 4.21 -0.81
CA VAL A 27 -9.90 4.59 -0.87
C VAL A 27 -9.54 5.54 0.27
N ARG A 28 -10.36 6.57 0.51
CA ARG A 28 -10.12 7.53 1.58
C ARG A 28 -10.17 6.89 2.97
N GLU A 29 -11.12 6.00 3.20
CA GLU A 29 -11.25 5.24 4.45
C GLU A 29 -10.03 4.35 4.67
N SER A 30 -9.63 3.57 3.65
CA SER A 30 -8.45 2.69 3.70
C SER A 30 -7.15 3.46 3.99
N LEU A 31 -6.96 4.62 3.38
CA LEU A 31 -5.79 5.47 3.61
C LEU A 31 -5.76 6.06 5.02
N ARG A 32 -6.91 6.44 5.55
CA ARG A 32 -7.03 6.93 6.94
C ARG A 32 -6.73 5.85 7.95
N GLU A 33 -7.26 4.65 7.73
CA GLU A 33 -6.97 3.49 8.58
C GLU A 33 -5.48 3.15 8.55
N LEU A 34 -4.88 3.12 7.37
CA LEU A 34 -3.44 2.88 7.21
C LEU A 34 -2.60 3.91 7.99
N ASP A 35 -2.90 5.19 7.83
CA ASP A 35 -2.21 6.27 8.55
C ASP A 35 -2.42 6.17 10.08
N ALA A 36 -3.62 5.79 10.51
CA ALA A 36 -3.94 5.57 11.91
C ALA A 36 -3.15 4.38 12.51
N TRP A 37 -3.02 3.28 11.79
CA TRP A 37 -2.23 2.13 12.21
C TRP A 37 -0.74 2.46 12.31
N ILE A 38 -0.16 3.14 11.32
CA ILE A 38 1.24 3.56 11.34
C ILE A 38 1.53 4.48 12.53
N LYS A 39 0.59 5.36 12.88
CA LYS A 39 0.75 6.28 14.03
C LYS A 39 0.57 5.59 15.37
N ARG A 40 -0.42 4.71 15.50
CA ARG A 40 -0.78 4.08 16.78
C ARG A 40 0.08 2.87 17.11
N ALA A 41 0.51 2.14 16.10
CA ALA A 41 1.25 0.90 16.26
C ALA A 41 2.43 0.81 15.26
N PRO A 42 3.43 1.72 15.35
CA PRO A 42 4.56 1.76 14.40
C PRO A 42 5.43 0.51 14.43
N HIS A 43 5.35 -0.28 15.50
CA HIS A 43 6.00 -1.57 15.61
C HIS A 43 5.28 -2.71 14.87
N LEU A 44 4.00 -2.54 14.55
CA LEU A 44 3.17 -3.52 13.82
C LEU A 44 2.89 -3.09 12.39
N ALA A 45 2.80 -1.79 12.13
CA ALA A 45 2.52 -1.24 10.81
C ALA A 45 3.55 -0.17 10.46
N ARG A 46 4.17 -0.31 9.28
CA ARG A 46 5.18 0.63 8.78
C ARG A 46 4.90 1.03 7.33
N PRO A 47 5.32 2.22 6.91
CA PRO A 47 5.23 2.61 5.51
C PRO A 47 6.01 1.64 4.63
N LEU A 48 5.41 1.25 3.52
CA LEU A 48 6.03 0.43 2.47
C LEU A 48 6.01 1.20 1.16
N ARG A 49 7.14 1.27 0.50
CA ARG A 49 7.22 1.83 -0.85
C ARG A 49 6.92 0.76 -1.86
N LEU A 50 5.95 1.04 -2.70
CA LEU A 50 5.50 0.18 -3.79
C LEU A 50 5.85 0.84 -5.12
N VAL A 51 6.21 0.02 -6.10
CA VAL A 51 6.63 0.49 -7.42
C VAL A 51 5.73 -0.12 -8.48
N ILE A 52 5.29 0.71 -9.42
CA ILE A 52 4.55 0.29 -10.61
C ILE A 52 5.43 0.56 -11.83
N PRO A 53 6.09 -0.45 -12.41
CA PRO A 53 6.84 -0.28 -13.64
C PRO A 53 5.88 -0.10 -14.82
N ILE A 54 6.25 0.76 -15.78
CA ILE A 54 5.50 1.02 -17.01
C ILE A 54 6.34 0.56 -18.19
N TYR A 55 5.81 -0.36 -18.94
CA TYR A 55 6.39 -0.87 -20.17
C TYR A 55 5.65 -0.29 -21.37
N GLN A 56 6.30 -0.30 -22.53
CA GLN A 56 5.72 0.15 -23.78
C GLN A 56 4.40 -0.58 -24.12
N GLN A 57 4.30 -1.86 -23.73
CA GLN A 57 3.12 -2.70 -23.94
C GLN A 57 2.18 -2.74 -22.73
N SER A 58 2.38 -1.83 -21.74
CA SER A 58 1.50 -1.81 -20.56
C SER A 58 0.05 -1.55 -20.96
N ARG A 59 -0.86 -2.32 -20.38
CA ARG A 59 -2.30 -2.21 -20.62
C ARG A 59 -2.84 -0.81 -20.30
N ARG A 60 -2.20 -0.09 -19.39
CA ARG A 60 -2.57 1.27 -18.98
C ARG A 60 -1.45 2.24 -19.32
N PRO A 61 -1.77 3.36 -19.97
CA PRO A 61 -0.80 4.39 -20.26
C PRO A 61 -0.32 5.06 -18.96
N GLY A 62 0.94 5.50 -18.95
CA GLY A 62 1.57 6.11 -17.76
C GLY A 62 0.82 7.32 -17.22
N TRP A 63 0.20 8.13 -18.08
CA TRP A 63 -0.59 9.29 -17.64
C TRP A 63 -1.82 8.90 -16.79
N MET A 64 -2.46 7.76 -17.11
CA MET A 64 -3.61 7.26 -16.34
C MET A 64 -3.18 6.81 -14.94
N ILE A 65 -2.01 6.16 -14.84
CA ILE A 65 -1.42 5.77 -13.55
C ILE A 65 -1.04 7.02 -12.76
N ALA A 66 -0.45 8.03 -13.41
CA ALA A 66 -0.13 9.31 -12.78
C ALA A 66 -1.37 10.00 -12.20
N LEU A 67 -2.45 10.05 -12.96
CA LEU A 67 -3.72 10.64 -12.51
C LEU A 67 -4.30 9.88 -11.32
N GLY A 68 -4.27 8.54 -11.37
CA GLY A 68 -4.73 7.69 -10.27
C GLY A 68 -3.92 7.93 -8.99
N LEU A 69 -2.59 8.01 -9.09
CA LEU A 69 -1.72 8.28 -7.95
C LEU A 69 -1.85 9.70 -7.42
N PHE A 70 -2.05 10.69 -8.29
CA PHE A 70 -2.36 12.06 -7.87
C PHE A 70 -3.64 12.11 -7.04
N LEU A 71 -4.71 11.43 -7.50
CA LEU A 71 -5.96 11.35 -6.77
C LEU A 71 -5.80 10.58 -5.45
N TYR A 72 -5.03 9.51 -5.46
CA TYR A 72 -4.69 8.72 -4.27
C TYR A 72 -4.00 9.57 -3.21
N ASP A 73 -2.99 10.35 -3.59
CA ASP A 73 -2.29 11.27 -2.69
C ASP A 73 -3.20 12.38 -2.17
N HIS A 74 -4.11 12.88 -3.02
CA HIS A 74 -5.09 13.87 -2.61
C HIS A 74 -6.08 13.33 -1.57
N LEU A 75 -6.54 12.08 -1.76
CA LEU A 75 -7.43 11.40 -0.81
C LEU A 75 -6.74 11.05 0.51
N ALA A 76 -5.43 10.81 0.50
CA ALA A 76 -4.62 10.62 1.71
C ALA A 76 -4.57 11.88 2.59
N GLY A 77 -4.73 13.06 2.01
CA GLY A 77 -4.78 14.33 2.73
C GLY A 77 -3.47 14.64 3.49
N LYS A 78 -3.57 14.89 4.80
CA LYS A 78 -2.42 15.19 5.68
C LYS A 78 -1.78 13.91 6.25
N SER A 79 -1.70 12.86 5.48
CA SER A 79 -1.01 11.62 5.88
C SER A 79 0.51 11.84 5.99
N GLN A 80 1.16 11.05 6.85
CA GLN A 80 2.62 11.00 6.94
C GLN A 80 3.26 10.13 5.84
N LEU A 81 2.45 9.49 5.02
CA LEU A 81 2.94 8.69 3.91
C LEU A 81 3.61 9.58 2.85
N PRO A 82 4.79 9.21 2.37
CA PRO A 82 5.43 9.89 1.26
C PRO A 82 4.54 9.90 0.02
N LYS A 83 4.48 11.03 -0.67
CA LYS A 83 3.72 11.17 -1.90
C LYS A 83 4.31 10.33 -3.03
N ALA A 84 3.46 10.02 -3.99
CA ALA A 84 3.88 9.34 -5.20
C ALA A 84 4.87 10.19 -6.01
N ARG A 85 5.86 9.53 -6.61
CA ARG A 85 6.83 10.17 -7.50
C ARG A 85 7.08 9.33 -8.74
N ARG A 86 7.44 9.98 -9.82
CA ARG A 86 7.88 9.32 -11.05
C ARG A 86 9.31 8.81 -10.88
N LEU A 87 9.56 7.61 -11.40
CA LEU A 87 10.88 7.02 -11.51
C LEU A 87 11.28 6.86 -12.98
N SER A 88 12.54 7.13 -13.29
CA SER A 88 13.09 6.78 -14.59
C SER A 88 13.31 5.27 -14.73
N ALA A 89 13.50 4.79 -15.94
CA ALA A 89 13.84 3.37 -16.18
C ALA A 89 15.16 2.99 -15.48
N GLU A 90 16.13 3.89 -15.46
CA GLU A 90 17.43 3.66 -14.80
C GLU A 90 17.29 3.57 -13.27
N GLU A 91 16.45 4.41 -12.67
CA GLU A 91 16.17 4.35 -11.23
C GLU A 91 15.50 3.03 -10.86
N LEU A 92 14.56 2.56 -11.70
CA LEU A 92 13.87 1.29 -11.49
C LEU A 92 14.83 0.09 -11.55
N VAL A 93 15.69 0.03 -12.56
CA VAL A 93 16.68 -1.05 -12.70
C VAL A 93 17.70 -1.02 -11.56
N ARG A 94 18.02 0.15 -11.01
CA ARG A 94 18.85 0.25 -9.79
C ARG A 94 18.15 -0.28 -8.55
N CYS A 95 16.83 -0.05 -8.43
CA CYS A 95 16.04 -0.57 -7.31
C CYS A 95 15.86 -2.09 -7.38
N ASP A 96 15.64 -2.62 -8.58
CA ASP A 96 15.49 -4.04 -8.82
C ASP A 96 16.17 -4.44 -10.15
N PRO A 97 17.40 -5.01 -10.07
CA PRO A 97 18.15 -5.45 -11.26
C PRO A 97 17.49 -6.60 -12.03
N HIS A 98 16.47 -7.28 -11.43
CA HIS A 98 15.75 -8.36 -12.09
C HIS A 98 14.59 -7.85 -12.97
N LEU A 99 14.30 -6.56 -12.94
CA LEU A 99 13.32 -5.97 -13.84
C LEU A 99 13.77 -6.08 -15.29
N LYS A 100 12.88 -6.54 -16.15
CA LYS A 100 13.11 -6.49 -17.59
C LYS A 100 13.34 -5.05 -18.03
N SER A 101 14.51 -4.77 -18.59
CA SER A 101 14.84 -3.43 -19.12
C SER A 101 14.23 -3.18 -20.51
N GLU A 102 13.94 -4.26 -21.25
CA GLU A 102 13.36 -4.16 -22.61
C GLU A 102 11.96 -3.56 -22.57
N GLY A 103 11.75 -2.44 -23.26
CA GLY A 103 10.47 -1.73 -23.31
C GLY A 103 10.09 -0.99 -22.02
N LEU A 104 10.97 -0.93 -21.02
CA LEU A 104 10.74 -0.20 -19.78
C LEU A 104 10.83 1.32 -20.03
N GLN A 105 9.72 2.03 -19.77
CA GLN A 105 9.62 3.49 -19.96
C GLN A 105 9.82 4.29 -18.66
N GLY A 106 10.00 3.59 -17.54
CA GLY A 106 10.01 4.17 -16.21
C GLY A 106 8.86 3.63 -15.35
N GLY A 107 8.43 4.38 -14.36
CA GLY A 107 7.34 3.97 -13.49
C GLY A 107 6.99 5.00 -12.44
N TYR A 108 6.23 4.56 -11.45
CA TYR A 108 5.86 5.37 -10.30
C TYR A 108 6.13 4.61 -9.02
N GLU A 109 6.64 5.33 -8.04
CA GLU A 109 6.73 4.90 -6.65
C GLU A 109 5.60 5.55 -5.86
N PHE A 110 4.93 4.80 -4.99
CA PHE A 110 3.89 5.29 -4.11
C PHE A 110 3.93 4.57 -2.77
N SER A 111 3.22 5.08 -1.78
CA SER A 111 3.25 4.54 -0.44
C SER A 111 2.03 3.67 -0.15
N GLY A 112 2.29 2.51 0.40
CA GLY A 112 1.33 1.65 1.08
C GLY A 112 1.78 1.40 2.52
N GLY A 113 1.28 0.35 3.13
CA GLY A 113 1.74 -0.12 4.43
C GLY A 113 2.15 -1.58 4.40
N GLN A 114 3.04 -1.92 5.30
CA GLN A 114 3.37 -3.29 5.61
C GLN A 114 2.99 -3.56 7.06
N THR A 115 2.39 -4.71 7.32
CA THR A 115 2.02 -5.14 8.67
C THR A 115 2.54 -6.54 8.95
N ASP A 116 2.73 -6.84 10.22
CA ASP A 116 2.81 -8.22 10.69
C ASP A 116 1.41 -8.65 11.13
N ASP A 117 0.66 -9.24 10.21
CA ASP A 117 -0.74 -9.63 10.41
C ASP A 117 -0.90 -10.54 11.63
N GLN A 118 0.02 -11.45 11.86
CA GLN A 118 -0.04 -12.38 12.99
C GLN A 118 0.11 -11.65 14.34
N SER A 119 1.06 -10.74 14.42
CA SER A 119 1.27 -9.92 15.62
C SER A 119 0.11 -8.94 15.84
N LEU A 120 -0.48 -8.43 14.74
CA LEU A 120 -1.64 -7.57 14.78
C LEU A 120 -2.87 -8.30 15.34
N ASP A 121 -3.16 -9.50 14.81
CA ASP A 121 -4.28 -10.34 15.26
C ASP A 121 -4.17 -10.67 16.76
N LEU A 122 -2.96 -11.04 17.21
CA LEU A 122 -2.71 -11.34 18.62
C LEU A 122 -2.94 -10.11 19.51
N ARG A 123 -2.47 -8.92 19.10
CA ARG A 123 -2.67 -7.68 19.84
C ARG A 123 -4.14 -7.29 19.95
N VAL A 124 -4.87 -7.39 18.85
CA VAL A 124 -6.32 -7.11 18.85
C VAL A 124 -7.05 -8.08 19.76
N ALA A 125 -6.68 -9.36 19.74
CA ALA A 125 -7.24 -10.38 20.63
C ALA A 125 -6.93 -10.10 22.12
N GLU A 126 -5.70 -9.71 22.44
CA GLU A 126 -5.31 -9.32 23.81
C GLU A 126 -6.09 -8.11 24.31
N GLN A 127 -6.22 -7.06 23.49
CA GLN A 127 -6.99 -5.87 23.84
C GLN A 127 -8.48 -6.18 24.03
N ALA A 128 -9.05 -7.00 23.16
CA ALA A 128 -10.44 -7.44 23.29
C ALA A 128 -10.69 -8.22 24.59
N LYS A 129 -9.75 -9.09 25.00
CA LYS A 129 -9.82 -9.77 26.31
C LYS A 129 -9.78 -8.79 27.48
N GLN A 130 -8.93 -7.76 27.42
CA GLN A 130 -8.82 -6.74 28.47
C GLN A 130 -10.12 -5.92 28.61
N THR A 131 -10.89 -5.77 27.53
CA THR A 131 -12.20 -5.10 27.52
C THR A 131 -13.37 -6.02 27.86
N GLY A 132 -13.11 -7.28 28.26
CA GLY A 132 -14.12 -8.23 28.70
C GLY A 132 -14.79 -9.05 27.60
N VAL A 133 -14.23 -9.04 26.37
CA VAL A 133 -14.71 -9.86 25.27
C VAL A 133 -14.12 -11.27 25.38
N SER A 134 -14.98 -12.28 25.39
CA SER A 134 -14.56 -13.68 25.29
C SER A 134 -14.20 -14.02 23.85
N ILE A 135 -12.98 -14.48 23.63
CA ILE A 135 -12.49 -14.93 22.33
C ILE A 135 -12.42 -16.46 22.38
N ALA A 136 -13.20 -17.12 21.54
CA ALA A 136 -13.20 -18.58 21.38
C ALA A 136 -12.05 -19.04 20.48
#